data_285ff66c69162dd221501a74005442d6
#
_entry.id   285ff66c69162dd221501a74005442d6
#
_cell.length_a   1.000
_cell.length_b   1.000
_cell.length_c   1.000
_cell.angle_alpha   90.00
_cell.angle_beta   90.00
_cell.angle_gamma   90.00
#
_symmetry.space_group_name_H-M   'P 1'
#
loop_
_entity.id
_entity.type
_entity.pdbx_description
1 polymer ?
#
loop_
_entity_poly.entity_id
_entity_poly.type
_entity_poly.pdbx_seq_one_letter_code
_entity_poly.pdbx_strand_id
1 'polypeptide(L)'
;MDLGKGLMAGALALALGGTAMAQTPAKPQYGGTLEIATMFATLSALSWDPHDWNWKLNHDTSQFYEQLIAGDLDKSVRKGGKYAFTIDSYLPPGAQRGELAEKWQMVQDPLSVVFTLRKGIMFPEKPGVMPEREMTAEDVVFSFNRLRSSAKAIPTYFDFVDRVEAKDKYTVVYYFKEYNAEWDYRLAWGFYTPVTPKEVVDAGAGNWKNVNGTGPFTLADFVQGNSNTYAKNPIYWDKETIGGQAYKIPFVDKLIYRTIKDEATQHAALRSAKIDILEAIQARSVDEIKKSSPNLQWSKRLSFLGQYVALRTDTKPFDDVRVRRAMNLAINKKEVIAAHYQGHAELHAFPMHPDWTGYFDPLEKLPPAAQEMYAYDPAKAKKLLAEAGYPKGFTVKMQYCACSPDHTELAPLLVAYLEQIGVKIELQPMEYAAFLSAMTTKKHAAAYLMNNSHNNPTTSIRKNFVTGQTWNASMYADPKVDTRMDEVFRTPDEEKRMEMLRELTAEIVGQAPYIWLPTPYTFAAWWPWVKNYGGELSVGSIRPGPIYARIWIDQELKKKMGY
;
A
#
# COMPACT_ATOMS: atom_id res chain seq x y z
N MET A 1 -67.77 -9.64 42.73
CA MET A 1 -68.00 -10.94 42.07
C MET A 1 -67.17 -10.87 40.79
N ASP A 2 -66.16 -11.58 40.45
CA ASP A 2 -65.45 -12.71 41.01
C ASP A 2 -64.08 -12.68 40.43
N LEU A 3 -63.13 -12.78 41.20
CA LEU A 3 -61.88 -13.50 41.20
C LEU A 3 -61.51 -14.37 39.95
N GLY A 4 -60.44 -14.07 39.31
CA GLY A 4 -59.74 -14.92 38.31
C GLY A 4 -58.22 -14.85 38.50
N LYS A 5 -57.68 -15.85 39.14
CA LYS A 5 -56.27 -16.04 39.47
C LYS A 5 -55.44 -16.30 38.17
N GLY A 6 -54.40 -15.52 37.91
CA GLY A 6 -53.38 -15.80 36.89
C GLY A 6 -52.11 -16.39 37.52
N LEU A 7 -51.69 -17.55 37.05
CA LEU A 7 -50.43 -18.23 37.39
C LEU A 7 -49.25 -17.51 36.77
N MET A 8 -48.29 -17.11 37.63
CA MET A 8 -46.91 -16.80 37.19
C MET A 8 -46.16 -18.12 36.98
N ALA A 9 -45.74 -18.34 35.74
CA ALA A 9 -44.73 -19.34 35.42
C ALA A 9 -43.35 -18.65 35.35
N GLY A 10 -42.57 -18.84 36.39
CA GLY A 10 -41.17 -18.38 36.42
C GLY A 10 -40.30 -19.28 35.52
N ALA A 11 -39.78 -18.74 34.45
CA ALA A 11 -38.74 -19.37 33.67
C ALA A 11 -37.38 -19.09 34.32
N LEU A 12 -36.82 -20.11 34.97
CA LEU A 12 -35.44 -20.12 35.49
C LEU A 12 -34.49 -20.27 34.28
N ALA A 13 -33.93 -19.16 33.80
CA ALA A 13 -32.85 -19.20 32.80
C ALA A 13 -31.54 -19.63 33.51
N LEU A 14 -31.19 -20.89 33.36
CA LEU A 14 -29.83 -21.36 33.69
C LEU A 14 -28.83 -20.69 32.73
N ALA A 15 -28.12 -19.67 33.22
CA ALA A 15 -26.97 -19.12 32.57
C ALA A 15 -25.82 -20.17 32.69
N LEU A 16 -25.65 -20.96 31.64
CA LEU A 16 -24.40 -21.73 31.43
C LEU A 16 -23.29 -20.72 31.11
N GLY A 17 -22.65 -20.23 32.16
CA GLY A 17 -21.40 -19.50 32.06
C GLY A 17 -20.30 -20.46 31.59
N GLY A 18 -20.20 -20.65 30.29
CA GLY A 18 -19.02 -21.25 29.68
C GLY A 18 -17.86 -20.29 29.90
N THR A 19 -17.00 -20.55 30.89
CA THR A 19 -15.66 -19.98 30.97
C THR A 19 -14.95 -20.38 29.68
N ALA A 20 -14.84 -19.48 28.72
CA ALA A 20 -13.91 -19.62 27.62
C ALA A 20 -12.53 -19.74 28.26
N MET A 21 -12.05 -20.98 28.40
CA MET A 21 -10.64 -21.19 28.73
C MET A 21 -9.85 -20.48 27.65
N ALA A 22 -9.16 -19.40 28.02
CA ALA A 22 -8.20 -18.75 27.16
C ALA A 22 -7.19 -19.85 26.77
N GLN A 23 -7.28 -20.31 25.53
CA GLN A 23 -6.31 -21.29 25.02
C GLN A 23 -4.93 -20.67 25.17
N THR A 24 -4.04 -21.32 25.93
CA THR A 24 -2.65 -20.92 26.02
C THR A 24 -2.13 -20.76 24.60
N PRO A 25 -1.55 -19.60 24.23
CA PRO A 25 -1.03 -19.40 22.89
C PRO A 25 -0.09 -20.54 22.52
N ALA A 26 -0.30 -21.18 21.37
CA ALA A 26 0.56 -22.27 20.94
C ALA A 26 2.00 -21.79 20.86
N LYS A 27 2.93 -22.58 21.41
CA LYS A 27 4.36 -22.28 21.34
C LYS A 27 4.79 -22.26 19.86
N PRO A 28 5.49 -21.21 19.39
CA PRO A 28 5.92 -21.15 18.00
C PRO A 28 6.91 -22.26 17.68
N GLN A 29 6.81 -22.79 16.46
CA GLN A 29 7.73 -23.79 15.93
C GLN A 29 8.77 -23.09 15.06
N TYR A 30 10.01 -23.55 15.14
CA TYR A 30 11.08 -23.14 14.23
C TYR A 30 11.21 -24.12 13.07
N GLY A 31 11.67 -23.60 11.93
CA GLY A 31 11.93 -24.41 10.76
C GLY A 31 10.81 -24.37 9.72
N GLY A 32 11.05 -25.07 8.63
CA GLY A 32 10.12 -25.13 7.50
C GLY A 32 10.25 -23.99 6.50
N THR A 33 9.38 -24.01 5.52
CA THR A 33 9.33 -23.06 4.42
C THR A 33 7.97 -22.38 4.39
N LEU A 34 7.97 -21.05 4.25
CA LEU A 34 6.79 -20.25 3.94
C LEU A 34 6.76 -19.95 2.45
N GLU A 35 5.70 -20.35 1.75
CA GLU A 35 5.53 -20.13 0.32
C GLU A 35 4.37 -19.18 0.03
N ILE A 36 4.66 -18.10 -0.72
CA ILE A 36 3.71 -17.03 -1.05
C ILE A 36 3.68 -16.84 -2.56
N ALA A 37 2.50 -16.68 -3.15
CA ALA A 37 2.39 -16.32 -4.56
C ALA A 37 2.27 -14.80 -4.76
N THR A 38 2.87 -14.32 -5.81
CA THR A 38 2.70 -12.96 -6.36
C THR A 38 2.51 -13.03 -7.87
N MET A 39 1.67 -12.15 -8.44
CA MET A 39 1.54 -12.03 -9.89
C MET A 39 2.69 -11.22 -10.52
N PHE A 40 3.40 -10.46 -9.70
CA PHE A 40 4.44 -9.55 -10.16
C PHE A 40 5.82 -10.17 -9.99
N ALA A 41 6.49 -10.43 -11.11
CA ALA A 41 7.92 -10.69 -11.09
C ALA A 41 8.69 -9.43 -10.65
N THR A 42 9.90 -9.62 -10.14
CA THR A 42 10.85 -8.50 -9.97
C THR A 42 10.99 -7.79 -11.32
N LEU A 43 10.64 -6.50 -11.37
CA LEU A 43 10.45 -5.76 -12.63
C LEU A 43 11.74 -5.53 -13.41
N SER A 44 12.88 -5.57 -12.73
CA SER A 44 14.19 -5.52 -13.36
C SER A 44 15.02 -6.71 -12.88
N ALA A 45 15.34 -7.60 -13.80
CA ALA A 45 16.26 -8.68 -13.54
C ALA A 45 17.70 -8.21 -13.37
N LEU A 46 17.97 -7.00 -13.84
CA LEU A 46 19.32 -6.45 -13.96
C LEU A 46 19.69 -5.56 -12.77
N SER A 47 18.73 -5.22 -11.89
CA SER A 47 19.04 -4.36 -10.76
C SER A 47 18.23 -4.74 -9.51
N TRP A 48 18.98 -5.06 -8.45
CA TRP A 48 18.51 -5.24 -7.08
C TRP A 48 18.86 -4.05 -6.19
N ASP A 49 19.32 -2.97 -6.80
CA ASP A 49 19.63 -1.73 -6.11
C ASP A 49 18.36 -1.01 -5.68
N PRO A 50 18.13 -0.71 -4.39
CA PRO A 50 16.98 0.06 -3.92
C PRO A 50 16.84 1.41 -4.64
N HIS A 51 17.95 1.98 -5.11
CA HIS A 51 17.97 3.26 -5.81
C HIS A 51 17.53 3.18 -7.29
N ASP A 52 17.10 2.03 -7.76
CA ASP A 52 16.41 1.90 -9.05
C ASP A 52 14.98 2.43 -9.03
N TRP A 53 14.47 2.81 -7.86
CA TRP A 53 13.15 3.42 -7.65
C TRP A 53 12.00 2.57 -8.20
N ASN A 54 12.09 1.27 -8.02
CA ASN A 54 11.12 0.29 -8.46
C ASN A 54 10.32 -0.21 -7.24
N TRP A 55 9.00 -0.03 -7.27
CA TRP A 55 8.12 -0.44 -6.17
C TRP A 55 8.24 -1.93 -5.82
N LYS A 56 8.33 -2.79 -6.85
CA LYS A 56 8.45 -4.24 -6.63
C LYS A 56 9.77 -4.60 -5.97
N LEU A 57 10.83 -3.87 -6.30
CA LEU A 57 12.12 -4.05 -5.67
C LEU A 57 12.06 -3.70 -4.18
N ASN A 58 11.35 -2.63 -3.80
CA ASN A 58 11.17 -2.30 -2.38
C ASN A 58 10.48 -3.43 -1.61
N HIS A 59 9.45 -4.04 -2.22
CA HIS A 59 8.80 -5.22 -1.68
C HIS A 59 9.77 -6.40 -1.53
N ASP A 60 10.54 -6.72 -2.58
CA ASP A 60 11.45 -7.86 -2.60
C ASP A 60 12.65 -7.68 -1.67
N THR A 61 13.17 -6.46 -1.52
CA THR A 61 14.34 -6.18 -0.68
C THR A 61 14.01 -5.97 0.79
N SER A 62 12.73 -5.76 1.15
CA SER A 62 12.29 -5.63 2.54
C SER A 62 12.55 -6.88 3.40
N GLN A 63 12.90 -7.99 2.76
CA GLN A 63 13.26 -9.24 3.41
C GLN A 63 14.65 -9.16 4.06
N PHE A 64 15.56 -8.36 3.48
CA PHE A 64 16.95 -8.28 3.94
C PHE A 64 17.45 -6.85 4.20
N TYR A 65 16.77 -5.82 3.72
CA TYR A 65 17.06 -4.42 4.10
C TYR A 65 16.08 -3.92 5.16
N GLU A 66 16.64 -3.17 6.11
CA GLU A 66 15.88 -2.47 7.13
C GLU A 66 15.98 -0.94 6.98
N GLN A 67 15.11 -0.23 7.68
CA GLN A 67 15.01 1.23 7.69
C GLN A 67 15.13 1.74 9.14
N LEU A 68 15.05 3.05 9.34
CA LEU A 68 15.16 3.62 10.69
C LEU A 68 13.91 3.36 11.53
N ILE A 69 12.72 3.43 10.91
CA ILE A 69 11.41 3.27 11.55
C ILE A 69 10.62 2.17 10.81
N ALA A 70 9.82 1.42 11.54
CA ALA A 70 8.86 0.46 10.99
C ALA A 70 7.53 0.49 11.77
N GLY A 71 6.52 -0.22 11.27
CA GLY A 71 5.25 -0.43 11.97
C GLY A 71 5.39 -1.33 13.18
N ASP A 72 4.74 -0.93 14.26
CA ASP A 72 4.68 -1.65 15.53
C ASP A 72 3.61 -2.74 15.48
N LEU A 73 3.99 -3.95 15.11
CA LEU A 73 3.08 -5.09 15.04
C LEU A 73 2.51 -5.52 16.41
N ASP A 74 3.08 -5.04 17.52
CA ASP A 74 2.47 -5.23 18.85
C ASP A 74 1.20 -4.40 19.03
N LYS A 75 1.03 -3.34 18.21
CA LYS A 75 -0.19 -2.53 18.12
C LYS A 75 -1.17 -2.99 17.04
N SER A 76 -0.91 -4.15 16.40
CA SER A 76 -1.79 -4.69 15.37
C SER A 76 -3.10 -5.23 15.96
N VAL A 77 -4.17 -5.21 15.14
CA VAL A 77 -5.46 -5.82 15.51
C VAL A 77 -5.31 -7.29 15.89
N ARG A 78 -4.41 -8.03 15.28
CA ARG A 78 -4.06 -9.40 15.62
C ARG A 78 -3.63 -9.58 17.09
N LYS A 79 -3.02 -8.55 17.68
CA LYS A 79 -2.57 -8.52 19.08
C LYS A 79 -3.49 -7.69 19.99
N GLY A 80 -4.70 -7.36 19.53
CA GLY A 80 -5.68 -6.55 20.28
C GLY A 80 -5.45 -5.05 20.18
N GLY A 81 -4.54 -4.59 19.32
CA GLY A 81 -4.33 -3.19 19.01
C GLY A 81 -5.33 -2.67 17.97
N LYS A 82 -5.09 -1.46 17.47
CA LYS A 82 -6.02 -0.76 16.56
C LYS A 82 -5.55 -0.63 15.11
N TYR A 83 -4.30 -0.99 14.79
CA TYR A 83 -3.74 -0.83 13.44
C TYR A 83 -3.79 -2.15 12.67
N ALA A 84 -4.45 -2.15 11.51
CA ALA A 84 -4.58 -3.36 10.69
C ALA A 84 -3.34 -3.66 9.84
N PHE A 85 -2.51 -2.65 9.53
CA PHE A 85 -1.36 -2.77 8.63
C PHE A 85 -1.71 -3.32 7.23
N THR A 86 -2.88 -2.95 6.73
CA THR A 86 -3.46 -3.44 5.46
C THR A 86 -3.28 -2.47 4.31
N ILE A 87 -2.68 -1.30 4.52
CA ILE A 87 -2.33 -0.33 3.50
C ILE A 87 -0.84 -0.43 3.20
N ASP A 88 -0.47 -0.37 1.93
CA ASP A 88 0.89 -0.61 1.45
C ASP A 88 1.93 0.44 1.89
N SER A 89 1.50 1.67 2.15
CA SER A 89 2.38 2.81 2.43
C SER A 89 1.78 3.82 3.42
N TYR A 90 1.16 3.34 4.49
CA TYR A 90 0.62 4.20 5.54
C TYR A 90 1.12 3.76 6.91
N LEU A 91 1.81 4.66 7.59
CA LEU A 91 2.35 4.42 8.92
C LEU A 91 2.18 5.68 9.79
N PRO A 92 0.98 5.86 10.42
CA PRO A 92 0.74 7.00 11.28
C PRO A 92 1.66 6.98 12.51
N PRO A 93 1.97 8.14 13.11
CA PRO A 93 2.91 8.23 14.25
C PRO A 93 2.58 7.26 15.39
N GLY A 94 1.30 7.07 15.69
CA GLY A 94 0.85 6.13 16.74
C GLY A 94 1.14 4.65 16.45
N ALA A 95 1.38 4.29 15.18
CA ALA A 95 1.70 2.92 14.75
C ALA A 95 3.21 2.70 14.56
N GLN A 96 4.03 3.72 14.74
CA GLN A 96 5.48 3.64 14.52
C GLN A 96 6.19 2.99 15.71
N ARG A 97 7.25 2.27 15.39
CA ARG A 97 8.31 1.83 16.31
C ARG A 97 9.68 2.04 15.69
N GLY A 98 10.70 2.11 16.51
CA GLY A 98 12.08 2.06 15.99
C GLY A 98 12.40 0.70 15.40
N GLU A 99 13.04 0.71 14.21
CA GLU A 99 13.66 -0.47 13.60
C GLU A 99 15.17 -0.39 13.81
N LEU A 100 15.95 0.14 12.89
CA LEU A 100 17.38 0.39 13.12
C LEU A 100 17.63 1.54 14.11
N ALA A 101 16.75 2.52 14.18
CA ALA A 101 16.75 3.49 15.27
C ALA A 101 16.07 2.91 16.53
N GLU A 102 16.63 3.16 17.68
CA GLU A 102 15.98 2.89 18.96
C GLU A 102 14.96 3.97 19.32
N LYS A 103 15.33 5.23 19.04
CA LYS A 103 14.49 6.43 19.26
C LYS A 103 14.89 7.55 18.33
N TRP A 104 14.00 8.54 18.22
CA TRP A 104 14.24 9.78 17.48
C TRP A 104 13.59 10.97 18.17
N GLN A 105 14.11 12.15 17.90
CA GLN A 105 13.60 13.40 18.45
C GLN A 105 13.76 14.54 17.43
N MET A 106 12.69 15.31 17.24
CA MET A 106 12.75 16.58 16.51
C MET A 106 13.34 17.66 17.43
N VAL A 107 14.31 18.40 16.92
CA VAL A 107 14.95 19.54 17.57
C VAL A 107 14.59 20.79 16.78
N GLN A 108 14.24 21.89 17.49
CA GLN A 108 13.77 23.11 16.85
C GLN A 108 14.92 24.07 16.48
N ASP A 109 16.01 24.07 17.24
CA ASP A 109 17.15 24.95 17.00
C ASP A 109 18.48 24.23 17.25
N PRO A 110 19.26 23.94 16.20
CA PRO A 110 18.87 24.05 14.78
C PRO A 110 17.79 23.00 14.42
N LEU A 111 16.90 23.37 13.51
CA LEU A 111 15.82 22.48 13.06
C LEU A 111 16.41 21.18 12.50
N SER A 112 16.13 20.08 13.16
CA SER A 112 16.74 18.79 12.84
C SER A 112 15.96 17.62 13.44
N VAL A 113 16.20 16.41 12.92
CA VAL A 113 15.79 15.18 13.59
C VAL A 113 17.04 14.38 13.98
N VAL A 114 17.09 13.97 15.25
CA VAL A 114 18.17 13.17 15.81
C VAL A 114 17.68 11.74 15.97
N PHE A 115 18.35 10.80 15.33
CA PHE A 115 18.13 9.36 15.49
C PHE A 115 19.23 8.76 16.36
N THR A 116 18.85 8.03 17.40
CA THR A 116 19.76 7.14 18.14
C THR A 116 19.60 5.73 17.61
N LEU A 117 20.64 5.16 17.05
CA LEU A 117 20.64 3.82 16.48
C LEU A 117 20.72 2.74 17.55
N ARG A 118 20.16 1.57 17.27
CA ARG A 118 20.36 0.37 18.09
C ARG A 118 21.81 -0.09 18.00
N LYS A 119 22.35 -0.55 19.11
CA LYS A 119 23.68 -1.16 19.19
C LYS A 119 23.60 -2.63 18.86
N GLY A 120 24.68 -3.19 18.29
CA GLY A 120 24.79 -4.61 18.02
C GLY A 120 23.96 -5.09 16.82
N ILE A 121 23.51 -4.18 15.93
CA ILE A 121 22.89 -4.57 14.67
C ILE A 121 24.00 -4.96 13.69
N MET A 122 23.95 -6.20 13.20
CA MET A 122 25.01 -6.77 12.37
C MET A 122 24.58 -6.94 10.92
N PHE A 123 25.44 -6.56 10.00
CA PHE A 123 25.39 -7.10 8.64
C PHE A 123 26.03 -8.49 8.67
N PRO A 124 25.36 -9.54 8.19
CA PRO A 124 25.99 -10.87 8.11
C PRO A 124 27.15 -10.87 7.12
N GLU A 125 28.05 -11.83 7.25
CA GLU A 125 29.07 -12.07 6.26
C GLU A 125 28.43 -12.36 4.88
N LYS A 126 28.96 -11.72 3.84
CA LYS A 126 28.63 -12.01 2.43
C LYS A 126 29.93 -12.35 1.70
N PRO A 127 30.21 -13.64 1.46
CA PRO A 127 31.46 -14.06 0.81
C PRO A 127 31.74 -13.30 -0.49
N GLY A 128 32.96 -12.76 -0.62
CA GLY A 128 33.38 -11.98 -1.79
C GLY A 128 32.85 -10.54 -1.85
N VAL A 129 32.03 -10.11 -0.87
CA VAL A 129 31.46 -8.76 -0.81
C VAL A 129 31.88 -8.05 0.47
N MET A 130 31.59 -8.61 1.65
CA MET A 130 31.89 -7.97 2.92
C MET A 130 32.02 -9.01 4.06
N PRO A 131 32.85 -8.72 5.08
CA PRO A 131 32.84 -9.48 6.34
C PRO A 131 31.59 -9.15 7.17
N GLU A 132 31.31 -9.99 8.16
CA GLU A 132 30.37 -9.64 9.21
C GLU A 132 30.85 -8.38 9.96
N ARG A 133 30.00 -7.38 10.09
CA ARG A 133 30.30 -6.16 10.83
C ARG A 133 29.06 -5.48 11.38
N GLU A 134 29.25 -4.68 12.41
CA GLU A 134 28.18 -3.86 12.97
C GLU A 134 27.80 -2.70 12.04
N MET A 135 26.49 -2.43 11.95
CA MET A 135 25.91 -1.25 11.30
C MET A 135 26.16 -0.01 12.18
N THR A 136 26.50 1.10 11.57
CA THR A 136 26.82 2.36 12.24
C THR A 136 26.08 3.54 11.63
N ALA A 137 26.19 4.71 12.26
CA ALA A 137 25.64 5.96 11.75
C ALA A 137 26.20 6.33 10.37
N GLU A 138 27.44 5.94 10.05
CA GLU A 138 28.06 6.20 8.75
C GLU A 138 27.33 5.44 7.62
N ASP A 139 26.81 4.23 7.88
CA ASP A 139 26.03 3.49 6.88
C ASP A 139 24.72 4.21 6.54
N VAL A 140 24.08 4.84 7.54
CA VAL A 140 22.86 5.64 7.35
C VAL A 140 23.17 6.89 6.54
N VAL A 141 24.21 7.63 6.91
CA VAL A 141 24.66 8.84 6.21
C VAL A 141 25.03 8.52 4.76
N PHE A 142 25.79 7.45 4.54
CA PHE A 142 26.15 6.96 3.20
C PHE A 142 24.90 6.65 2.37
N SER A 143 23.96 5.88 2.93
CA SER A 143 22.73 5.46 2.22
C SER A 143 21.88 6.65 1.81
N PHE A 144 21.68 7.63 2.71
CA PHE A 144 20.90 8.82 2.41
C PHE A 144 21.58 9.71 1.36
N ASN A 145 22.87 9.97 1.50
CA ASN A 145 23.60 10.81 0.54
C ASN A 145 23.59 10.17 -0.86
N ARG A 146 23.74 8.85 -0.93
CA ARG A 146 23.61 8.10 -2.16
C ARG A 146 22.19 8.19 -2.75
N LEU A 147 21.15 8.09 -1.92
CA LEU A 147 19.75 8.20 -2.35
C LEU A 147 19.48 9.56 -3.00
N ARG A 148 19.80 10.66 -2.30
CA ARG A 148 19.50 12.01 -2.80
C ARG A 148 20.34 12.41 -4.03
N SER A 149 21.47 11.77 -4.25
CA SER A 149 22.33 11.99 -5.43
C SER A 149 22.02 11.06 -6.60
N SER A 150 21.08 10.11 -6.45
CA SER A 150 20.65 9.23 -7.53
C SER A 150 20.06 10.02 -8.70
N ALA A 151 20.41 9.65 -9.94
CA ALA A 151 19.84 10.24 -11.14
C ALA A 151 18.31 10.07 -11.25
N LYS A 152 17.73 9.13 -10.51
CA LYS A 152 16.28 8.88 -10.42
C LYS A 152 15.62 9.60 -9.25
N ALA A 153 16.40 10.24 -8.37
CA ALA A 153 15.86 11.01 -7.27
C ALA A 153 15.03 12.20 -7.80
N ILE A 154 13.88 12.41 -7.19
CA ILE A 154 13.08 13.61 -7.40
C ILE A 154 13.60 14.65 -6.40
N PRO A 155 14.30 15.71 -6.84
CA PRO A 155 14.95 16.66 -5.93
C PRO A 155 14.01 17.22 -4.86
N THR A 156 12.78 17.59 -5.23
CA THR A 156 11.77 18.14 -4.33
C THR A 156 11.37 17.20 -3.18
N TYR A 157 11.75 15.93 -3.23
CA TYR A 157 11.50 15.00 -2.11
C TYR A 157 12.46 15.20 -0.94
N PHE A 158 13.63 15.78 -1.19
CA PHE A 158 14.72 15.92 -0.22
C PHE A 158 15.23 17.34 -0.05
N ASP A 159 14.66 18.33 -0.77
CA ASP A 159 15.11 19.73 -0.77
C ASP A 159 15.03 20.39 0.61
N PHE A 160 14.12 19.91 1.48
CA PHE A 160 14.00 20.37 2.85
C PHE A 160 15.19 19.94 3.74
N VAL A 161 15.97 18.93 3.32
CA VAL A 161 17.16 18.47 4.06
C VAL A 161 18.37 19.31 3.64
N ASP A 162 18.97 19.98 4.59
CA ASP A 162 20.26 20.67 4.39
C ASP A 162 21.39 19.64 4.28
N ARG A 163 21.63 18.92 5.36
CA ARG A 163 22.68 17.91 5.44
C ARG A 163 22.33 16.80 6.43
N VAL A 164 23.07 15.70 6.36
CA VAL A 164 23.03 14.60 7.31
C VAL A 164 24.41 14.33 7.85
N GLU A 165 24.52 14.05 9.15
CA GLU A 165 25.81 13.83 9.83
C GLU A 165 25.73 12.65 10.80
N ALA A 166 26.80 11.84 10.84
CA ALA A 166 27.07 10.94 11.95
C ALA A 166 27.79 11.72 13.07
N LYS A 167 27.12 11.96 14.19
CA LYS A 167 27.73 12.67 15.33
C LYS A 167 28.66 11.74 16.15
N ASP A 168 28.32 10.49 16.19
CA ASP A 168 29.11 9.39 16.74
C ASP A 168 28.67 8.09 16.08
N LYS A 169 29.20 6.95 16.56
CA LYS A 169 28.91 5.62 15.98
C LYS A 169 27.41 5.28 15.90
N TYR A 170 26.56 5.84 16.76
CA TYR A 170 25.15 5.48 16.90
C TYR A 170 24.19 6.68 16.83
N THR A 171 24.69 7.88 16.51
CA THR A 171 23.85 9.09 16.43
C THR A 171 23.89 9.69 15.04
N VAL A 172 22.73 9.73 14.38
CA VAL A 172 22.54 10.36 13.06
C VAL A 172 21.68 11.61 13.24
N VAL A 173 22.11 12.73 12.64
CA VAL A 173 21.37 13.99 12.66
C VAL A 173 21.09 14.43 11.22
N TYR A 174 19.80 14.59 10.90
CA TYR A 174 19.37 15.25 9.67
C TYR A 174 19.00 16.69 10.00
N TYR A 175 19.71 17.65 9.44
CA TYR A 175 19.44 19.07 9.56
C TYR A 175 18.49 19.51 8.44
N PHE A 176 17.49 20.29 8.79
CA PHE A 176 16.47 20.73 7.87
C PHE A 176 16.64 22.23 7.59
N LYS A 177 16.37 22.65 6.36
CA LYS A 177 16.23 24.05 5.95
C LYS A 177 14.88 24.61 6.39
N GLU A 178 13.86 23.76 6.34
CA GLU A 178 12.49 24.06 6.74
C GLU A 178 11.79 22.76 7.19
N TYR A 179 10.72 22.89 7.97
CA TYR A 179 9.91 21.73 8.36
C TYR A 179 9.21 21.13 7.14
N ASN A 180 9.18 19.81 7.08
CA ASN A 180 8.42 19.05 6.08
C ASN A 180 7.60 17.96 6.77
N ALA A 181 6.29 17.96 6.57
CA ALA A 181 5.35 17.04 7.20
C ALA A 181 5.56 15.55 6.80
N GLU A 182 6.29 15.29 5.71
CA GLU A 182 6.65 13.94 5.27
C GLU A 182 8.08 13.52 5.68
N TRP A 183 8.72 14.23 6.61
CA TRP A 183 10.11 13.97 6.97
C TRP A 183 10.37 12.52 7.36
N ASP A 184 9.49 11.91 8.15
CA ASP A 184 9.61 10.53 8.59
C ASP A 184 9.43 9.53 7.43
N TYR A 185 8.46 9.79 6.54
CA TYR A 185 8.29 9.02 5.31
C TYR A 185 9.51 9.14 4.39
N ARG A 186 10.07 10.34 4.24
CA ARG A 186 11.19 10.60 3.33
C ARG A 186 12.54 10.09 3.84
N LEU A 187 12.71 9.99 5.15
CA LEU A 187 14.01 9.69 5.76
C LEU A 187 14.04 8.33 6.45
N ALA A 188 12.89 7.81 6.91
CA ALA A 188 12.92 6.76 7.91
C ALA A 188 12.13 5.48 7.59
N TRP A 189 11.01 5.55 6.84
CA TRP A 189 10.17 4.38 6.59
C TRP A 189 9.55 4.30 5.18
N GLY A 190 9.78 5.28 4.34
CA GLY A 190 9.20 5.38 3.00
C GLY A 190 9.90 4.54 1.94
N PHE A 191 9.58 4.85 0.69
CA PHE A 191 10.25 4.22 -0.44
C PHE A 191 11.73 4.58 -0.48
N TYR A 192 12.58 3.60 -0.77
CA TYR A 192 13.98 3.78 -1.15
C TYR A 192 14.89 4.29 -0.04
N THR A 193 14.47 4.20 1.23
CA THR A 193 15.26 4.61 2.39
C THR A 193 15.90 3.45 3.18
N PRO A 194 16.15 2.25 2.60
CA PRO A 194 16.85 1.20 3.34
C PRO A 194 18.30 1.59 3.57
N VAL A 195 18.86 1.10 4.68
CA VAL A 195 20.28 1.24 4.97
C VAL A 195 21.05 0.15 4.21
N THR A 196 21.91 0.58 3.29
CA THR A 196 22.71 -0.29 2.43
C THR A 196 24.19 -0.12 2.76
N PRO A 197 24.94 -1.18 3.05
CA PRO A 197 26.37 -1.07 3.33
C PRO A 197 27.14 -0.65 2.07
N LYS A 198 28.16 0.17 2.27
CA LYS A 198 28.99 0.69 1.17
C LYS A 198 29.64 -0.43 0.35
N GLU A 199 30.03 -1.50 0.99
CA GLU A 199 30.67 -2.67 0.35
C GLU A 199 29.76 -3.34 -0.69
N VAL A 200 28.46 -3.40 -0.43
CA VAL A 200 27.47 -3.91 -1.41
C VAL A 200 27.42 -3.01 -2.64
N VAL A 201 27.48 -1.70 -2.43
CA VAL A 201 27.47 -0.72 -3.53
C VAL A 201 28.75 -0.81 -4.35
N ASP A 202 29.90 -0.90 -3.69
CA ASP A 202 31.20 -1.03 -4.35
C ASP A 202 31.32 -2.35 -5.16
N ALA A 203 30.70 -3.44 -4.67
CA ALA A 203 30.62 -4.71 -5.37
C ALA A 203 29.58 -4.74 -6.51
N GLY A 204 28.74 -3.72 -6.61
CA GLY A 204 27.66 -3.63 -7.58
C GLY A 204 26.31 -4.08 -7.00
N ALA A 205 25.59 -3.15 -6.35
CA ALA A 205 24.30 -3.38 -5.69
C ALA A 205 23.19 -3.87 -6.64
N GLY A 206 23.32 -3.67 -7.94
CA GLY A 206 22.38 -4.18 -8.93
C GLY A 206 22.43 -5.71 -9.09
N ASN A 207 23.54 -6.35 -8.77
CA ASN A 207 23.65 -7.79 -8.85
C ASN A 207 23.05 -8.45 -7.58
N TRP A 208 22.04 -9.29 -7.76
CA TRP A 208 21.37 -9.99 -6.67
C TRP A 208 22.31 -10.83 -5.79
N LYS A 209 23.43 -11.31 -6.35
CA LYS A 209 24.43 -12.09 -5.61
C LYS A 209 25.21 -11.25 -4.60
N ASN A 210 25.25 -9.94 -4.78
CA ASN A 210 26.02 -9.03 -3.93
C ASN A 210 25.18 -8.42 -2.80
N VAL A 211 23.83 -8.47 -2.90
CA VAL A 211 22.97 -7.81 -1.91
C VAL A 211 23.14 -8.40 -0.53
N ASN A 212 23.19 -7.53 0.46
CA ASN A 212 23.31 -7.86 1.88
C ASN A 212 22.73 -6.75 2.74
N GLY A 213 22.11 -7.08 3.86
CA GLY A 213 21.47 -6.14 4.77
C GLY A 213 21.28 -6.73 6.16
N THR A 214 20.77 -5.94 7.06
CA THR A 214 20.56 -6.29 8.47
C THR A 214 19.27 -7.07 8.72
N GLY A 215 18.41 -7.24 7.72
CA GLY A 215 17.05 -7.76 7.85
C GLY A 215 16.94 -9.23 8.22
N PRO A 216 15.68 -9.70 8.38
CA PRO A 216 15.41 -11.04 8.92
C PRO A 216 15.85 -12.20 8.03
N PHE A 217 15.99 -11.96 6.74
CA PHE A 217 16.42 -12.96 5.77
C PHE A 217 17.60 -12.48 4.94
N THR A 218 18.20 -13.37 4.19
CA THR A 218 19.20 -13.10 3.15
C THR A 218 18.70 -13.66 1.82
N LEU A 219 18.97 -12.97 0.70
CA LEU A 219 18.60 -13.48 -0.63
C LEU A 219 19.53 -14.64 -1.00
N ALA A 220 18.98 -15.86 -1.04
CA ALA A 220 19.70 -17.09 -1.29
C ALA A 220 19.70 -17.50 -2.77
N ASP A 221 18.58 -17.23 -3.49
CA ASP A 221 18.44 -17.55 -4.90
C ASP A 221 17.42 -16.64 -5.57
N PHE A 222 17.64 -16.40 -6.86
CA PHE A 222 16.74 -15.62 -7.71
C PHE A 222 16.64 -16.26 -9.08
N VAL A 223 15.43 -16.69 -9.42
CA VAL A 223 15.10 -17.21 -10.76
C VAL A 223 14.12 -16.22 -11.40
N GLN A 224 14.62 -15.46 -12.36
CA GLN A 224 13.85 -14.41 -13.01
C GLN A 224 12.49 -14.90 -13.52
N GLY A 225 11.42 -14.17 -13.13
CA GLY A 225 10.05 -14.49 -13.56
C GLY A 225 9.47 -15.76 -12.95
N ASN A 226 10.18 -16.42 -12.04
CA ASN A 226 9.76 -17.66 -11.39
C ASN A 226 9.71 -17.52 -9.86
N SER A 227 10.86 -17.20 -9.20
CA SER A 227 10.89 -17.15 -7.74
C SER A 227 12.05 -16.36 -7.18
N ASN A 228 11.80 -15.77 -5.99
CA ASN A 228 12.82 -15.26 -5.09
C ASN A 228 12.87 -16.16 -3.85
N THR A 229 14.03 -16.68 -3.50
CA THR A 229 14.23 -17.54 -2.34
C THR A 229 15.09 -16.85 -1.31
N TYR A 230 14.58 -16.76 -0.08
CA TYR A 230 15.26 -16.13 1.03
C TYR A 230 15.53 -17.16 2.11
N ALA A 231 16.75 -17.14 2.66
CA ALA A 231 17.15 -17.95 3.80
C ALA A 231 17.12 -17.12 5.08
N LYS A 232 16.82 -17.74 6.20
CA LYS A 232 16.85 -17.13 7.52
C LYS A 232 18.21 -16.48 7.82
N ASN A 233 18.20 -15.24 8.30
CA ASN A 233 19.38 -14.59 8.88
C ASN A 233 19.55 -15.04 10.34
N PRO A 234 20.56 -15.86 10.67
CA PRO A 234 20.71 -16.43 12.02
C PRO A 234 21.11 -15.41 13.10
N ILE A 235 21.68 -14.27 12.67
CA ILE A 235 22.12 -13.18 13.56
C ILE A 235 21.13 -12.03 13.64
N TYR A 236 19.91 -12.20 13.08
CA TYR A 236 18.88 -11.15 13.13
C TYR A 236 18.56 -10.75 14.58
N TRP A 237 18.48 -9.47 14.83
CA TRP A 237 18.42 -8.87 16.16
C TRP A 237 17.04 -8.88 16.80
N ASP A 238 15.96 -8.81 16.01
CA ASP A 238 14.60 -8.58 16.52
C ASP A 238 13.97 -9.87 17.08
N LYS A 239 12.91 -9.69 17.85
CA LYS A 239 12.19 -10.76 18.54
C LYS A 239 10.70 -10.59 18.37
N GLU A 240 9.96 -11.66 18.52
CA GLU A 240 8.50 -11.69 18.59
C GLU A 240 8.04 -12.15 19.98
N THR A 241 7.07 -11.43 20.56
CA THR A 241 6.49 -11.82 21.85
C THR A 241 5.19 -12.59 21.63
N ILE A 242 5.15 -13.84 22.08
CA ILE A 242 3.98 -14.72 22.01
C ILE A 242 3.70 -15.27 23.41
N GLY A 243 2.48 -15.06 23.92
CA GLY A 243 2.10 -15.50 25.25
C GLY A 243 2.98 -14.94 26.37
N GLY A 244 3.50 -13.72 26.22
CA GLY A 244 4.40 -13.07 27.19
C GLY A 244 5.86 -13.51 27.12
N GLN A 245 6.21 -14.45 26.25
CA GLN A 245 7.58 -14.91 26.05
C GLN A 245 8.17 -14.35 24.75
N ALA A 246 9.41 -13.85 24.81
CA ALA A 246 10.14 -13.35 23.65
C ALA A 246 10.89 -14.49 22.94
N TYR A 247 10.73 -14.57 21.63
CA TYR A 247 11.35 -15.55 20.75
C TYR A 247 12.20 -14.85 19.69
N LYS A 248 13.36 -15.43 19.36
CA LYS A 248 14.14 -14.97 18.21
C LYS A 248 13.37 -15.23 16.91
N ILE A 249 13.43 -14.29 15.97
CA ILE A 249 12.88 -14.43 14.62
C ILE A 249 14.01 -14.33 13.58
N PRO A 250 13.79 -14.81 12.34
CA PRO A 250 12.60 -15.47 11.78
C PRO A 250 12.37 -16.87 12.35
N PHE A 251 11.09 -17.29 12.36
CA PHE A 251 10.74 -18.66 12.75
C PHE A 251 11.01 -19.66 11.64
N VAL A 252 10.64 -19.32 10.38
CA VAL A 252 10.86 -20.18 9.21
C VAL A 252 12.32 -20.13 8.77
N ASP A 253 12.83 -21.26 8.25
CA ASP A 253 14.20 -21.31 7.70
C ASP A 253 14.28 -20.71 6.32
N LYS A 254 13.16 -20.73 5.58
CA LYS A 254 13.08 -20.29 4.19
C LYS A 254 11.76 -19.58 3.89
N LEU A 255 11.86 -18.52 3.13
CA LEU A 255 10.73 -17.83 2.50
C LEU A 255 10.88 -17.93 0.98
N ILE A 256 9.82 -18.31 0.27
CA ILE A 256 9.81 -18.36 -1.19
C ILE A 256 8.65 -17.52 -1.72
N TYR A 257 8.98 -16.53 -2.54
CA TYR A 257 8.03 -15.85 -3.39
C TYR A 257 7.97 -16.54 -4.75
N ARG A 258 6.81 -17.12 -5.08
CA ARG A 258 6.55 -17.71 -6.39
C ARG A 258 5.85 -16.69 -7.28
N THR A 259 6.41 -16.42 -8.44
CA THR A 259 5.75 -15.60 -9.46
C THR A 259 4.78 -16.46 -10.25
N ILE A 260 3.49 -16.27 -10.03
CA ILE A 260 2.41 -16.94 -10.75
C ILE A 260 1.51 -15.85 -11.34
N LYS A 261 1.61 -15.61 -12.65
CA LYS A 261 0.91 -14.49 -13.31
C LYS A 261 -0.57 -14.73 -13.52
N ASP A 262 -0.97 -15.99 -13.73
CA ASP A 262 -2.35 -16.38 -14.00
C ASP A 262 -3.13 -16.60 -12.70
N GLU A 263 -4.29 -15.93 -12.56
CA GLU A 263 -5.13 -15.95 -11.35
C GLU A 263 -5.66 -17.36 -11.06
N ALA A 264 -6.11 -18.11 -12.07
CA ALA A 264 -6.64 -19.45 -11.88
C ALA A 264 -5.54 -20.42 -11.38
N THR A 265 -4.31 -20.23 -11.89
CA THR A 265 -3.12 -20.97 -11.44
C THR A 265 -2.75 -20.63 -9.99
N GLN A 266 -2.86 -19.35 -9.57
CA GLN A 266 -2.68 -18.96 -8.16
C GLN A 266 -3.70 -19.67 -7.26
N HIS A 267 -4.98 -19.66 -7.65
CA HIS A 267 -6.04 -20.32 -6.90
C HIS A 267 -5.83 -21.84 -6.82
N ALA A 268 -5.38 -22.47 -7.91
CA ALA A 268 -5.04 -23.90 -7.91
C ALA A 268 -3.85 -24.22 -6.99
N ALA A 269 -2.82 -23.35 -6.99
CA ALA A 269 -1.66 -23.48 -6.11
C ALA A 269 -2.05 -23.34 -4.62
N LEU A 270 -2.95 -22.41 -4.29
CA LEU A 270 -3.47 -22.26 -2.93
C LEU A 270 -4.29 -23.50 -2.53
N ARG A 271 -5.24 -23.95 -3.36
CA ARG A 271 -6.07 -25.13 -3.07
C ARG A 271 -5.27 -26.42 -2.88
N SER A 272 -4.17 -26.57 -3.60
CA SER A 272 -3.26 -27.73 -3.48
C SER A 272 -2.16 -27.56 -2.45
N ALA A 273 -2.19 -26.48 -1.63
CA ALA A 273 -1.18 -26.14 -0.63
C ALA A 273 0.26 -26.05 -1.17
N LYS A 274 0.42 -25.77 -2.46
CA LYS A 274 1.72 -25.40 -3.07
C LYS A 274 2.17 -24.00 -2.69
N ILE A 275 1.25 -23.20 -2.18
CA ILE A 275 1.51 -21.93 -1.51
C ILE A 275 0.72 -21.89 -0.20
N ASP A 276 1.29 -21.23 0.81
CA ASP A 276 0.70 -21.13 2.13
C ASP A 276 -0.20 -19.90 2.27
N ILE A 277 0.10 -18.84 1.53
CA ILE A 277 -0.60 -17.53 1.54
C ILE A 277 -0.85 -17.06 0.11
N LEU A 278 -2.04 -16.50 -0.13
CA LEU A 278 -2.36 -15.68 -1.29
C LEU A 278 -2.96 -14.36 -0.83
N GLU A 279 -2.28 -13.23 -1.12
CA GLU A 279 -2.58 -11.92 -0.52
C GLU A 279 -3.61 -11.09 -1.28
N ALA A 280 -3.89 -11.42 -2.53
CA ALA A 280 -4.78 -10.63 -3.38
C ALA A 280 -5.74 -11.53 -4.16
N ILE A 281 -6.91 -11.79 -3.58
CA ILE A 281 -8.01 -12.54 -4.21
C ILE A 281 -9.13 -11.55 -4.49
N GLN A 282 -9.67 -11.60 -5.71
CA GLN A 282 -10.80 -10.76 -6.11
C GLN A 282 -12.12 -11.29 -5.53
N ALA A 283 -13.06 -10.40 -5.24
CA ALA A 283 -14.35 -10.76 -4.63
C ALA A 283 -15.07 -11.90 -5.37
N ARG A 284 -15.07 -11.86 -6.71
CA ARG A 284 -15.73 -12.87 -7.57
C ARG A 284 -15.25 -14.30 -7.36
N SER A 285 -14.02 -14.49 -6.85
CA SER A 285 -13.42 -15.82 -6.66
C SER A 285 -13.56 -16.36 -5.24
N VAL A 286 -14.01 -15.52 -4.30
CA VAL A 286 -14.01 -15.84 -2.85
C VAL A 286 -14.91 -17.02 -2.53
N ASP A 287 -16.15 -17.02 -3.03
CA ASP A 287 -17.14 -18.05 -2.69
C ASP A 287 -16.74 -19.42 -3.25
N GLU A 288 -16.19 -19.46 -4.47
CA GLU A 288 -15.69 -20.70 -5.07
C GLU A 288 -14.53 -21.29 -4.26
N ILE A 289 -13.57 -20.42 -3.86
CA ILE A 289 -12.41 -20.87 -3.08
C ILE A 289 -12.85 -21.32 -1.68
N LYS A 290 -13.75 -20.60 -1.01
CA LYS A 290 -14.30 -21.01 0.29
C LYS A 290 -15.00 -22.36 0.22
N LYS A 291 -15.76 -22.60 -0.84
CA LYS A 291 -16.44 -23.87 -1.07
C LYS A 291 -15.46 -25.03 -1.31
N SER A 292 -14.43 -24.80 -2.12
CA SER A 292 -13.43 -25.83 -2.46
C SER A 292 -12.35 -26.03 -1.40
N SER A 293 -12.10 -25.03 -0.54
CA SER A 293 -11.07 -25.05 0.50
C SER A 293 -11.58 -24.41 1.80
N PRO A 294 -12.55 -25.06 2.49
CA PRO A 294 -13.28 -24.48 3.62
C PRO A 294 -12.39 -24.24 4.86
N ASN A 295 -11.22 -24.83 4.92
CA ASN A 295 -10.29 -24.69 6.04
C ASN A 295 -9.42 -23.43 5.99
N LEU A 296 -9.42 -22.71 4.87
CA LEU A 296 -8.63 -21.48 4.74
C LEU A 296 -9.09 -20.40 5.73
N GLN A 297 -8.12 -19.68 6.25
CA GLN A 297 -8.35 -18.45 7.00
C GLN A 297 -8.45 -17.28 6.01
N TRP A 298 -9.20 -16.24 6.35
CA TRP A 298 -9.49 -15.14 5.46
C TRP A 298 -9.35 -13.78 6.14
N SER A 299 -8.87 -12.81 5.38
CA SER A 299 -8.93 -11.39 5.69
C SER A 299 -9.55 -10.63 4.53
N LYS A 300 -10.40 -9.65 4.83
CA LYS A 300 -10.97 -8.72 3.86
C LYS A 300 -10.39 -7.33 4.17
N ARG A 301 -9.89 -6.65 3.15
CA ARG A 301 -9.41 -5.28 3.27
C ARG A 301 -9.87 -4.43 2.10
N LEU A 302 -10.10 -3.16 2.32
CA LEU A 302 -10.31 -2.22 1.22
C LEU A 302 -8.99 -2.07 0.44
N SER A 303 -9.08 -2.06 -0.88
CA SER A 303 -7.89 -1.91 -1.71
C SER A 303 -7.20 -0.58 -1.42
N PHE A 304 -5.89 -0.61 -1.28
CA PHE A 304 -5.07 0.59 -1.24
C PHE A 304 -4.87 1.23 -2.63
N LEU A 305 -5.42 0.63 -3.67
CA LEU A 305 -5.42 1.16 -5.04
C LEU A 305 -6.77 1.79 -5.34
N GLY A 306 -6.83 3.12 -5.36
CA GLY A 306 -8.01 3.85 -5.82
C GLY A 306 -8.19 3.73 -7.32
N GLN A 307 -9.43 3.48 -7.78
CA GLN A 307 -9.79 3.34 -9.19
C GLN A 307 -10.32 4.65 -9.74
N TYR A 308 -9.89 5.04 -10.95
CA TYR A 308 -10.37 6.25 -11.62
C TYR A 308 -10.08 6.28 -13.12
N VAL A 309 -10.79 7.15 -13.83
CA VAL A 309 -10.38 7.58 -15.18
C VAL A 309 -9.84 9.00 -15.08
N ALA A 310 -8.56 9.20 -15.31
CA ALA A 310 -7.97 10.53 -15.40
C ALA A 310 -8.43 11.20 -16.70
N LEU A 311 -8.88 12.46 -16.59
CA LEU A 311 -9.33 13.29 -17.71
C LEU A 311 -8.32 14.43 -17.88
N ARG A 312 -7.63 14.49 -19.00
CA ARG A 312 -6.60 15.51 -19.25
C ARG A 312 -7.20 16.91 -19.31
N THR A 313 -7.02 17.67 -18.23
CA THR A 313 -7.58 19.03 -18.09
C THR A 313 -6.88 20.07 -18.97
N ASP A 314 -5.74 19.74 -19.56
CA ASP A 314 -4.97 20.56 -20.50
C ASP A 314 -5.41 20.36 -21.97
N THR A 315 -6.44 19.55 -22.22
CA THR A 315 -6.87 19.15 -23.57
C THR A 315 -8.39 19.17 -23.67
N LYS A 316 -8.92 19.70 -24.83
CA LYS A 316 -10.35 19.59 -25.15
C LYS A 316 -10.76 18.13 -25.33
N PRO A 317 -11.96 17.77 -24.86
CA PRO A 317 -12.98 18.63 -24.26
C PRO A 317 -12.87 18.76 -22.74
N PHE A 318 -11.86 18.17 -22.10
CA PHE A 318 -11.74 18.05 -20.66
C PHE A 318 -11.11 19.27 -19.97
N ASP A 319 -10.74 20.32 -20.72
CA ASP A 319 -10.41 21.63 -20.19
C ASP A 319 -11.64 22.32 -19.53
N ASP A 320 -12.86 21.96 -19.95
CA ASP A 320 -14.10 22.44 -19.34
C ASP A 320 -14.57 21.54 -18.19
N VAL A 321 -14.71 22.11 -16.99
CA VAL A 321 -15.17 21.40 -15.79
C VAL A 321 -16.58 20.82 -15.94
N ARG A 322 -17.45 21.44 -16.74
CA ARG A 322 -18.81 20.96 -17.00
C ARG A 322 -18.79 19.62 -17.71
N VAL A 323 -17.87 19.45 -18.66
CA VAL A 323 -17.66 18.16 -19.34
C VAL A 323 -17.19 17.11 -18.36
N ARG A 324 -16.19 17.39 -17.51
CA ARG A 324 -15.68 16.44 -16.54
C ARG A 324 -16.74 16.02 -15.51
N ARG A 325 -17.57 16.98 -15.07
CA ARG A 325 -18.71 16.69 -14.18
C ARG A 325 -19.76 15.82 -14.86
N ALA A 326 -20.06 16.08 -16.14
CA ALA A 326 -20.97 15.27 -16.93
C ALA A 326 -20.48 13.81 -17.04
N MET A 327 -19.18 13.59 -17.24
CA MET A 327 -18.59 12.25 -17.28
C MET A 327 -18.80 11.50 -15.95
N ASN A 328 -18.67 12.18 -14.82
CA ASN A 328 -18.92 11.59 -13.47
C ASN A 328 -20.40 11.22 -13.27
N LEU A 329 -21.32 12.11 -13.67
CA LEU A 329 -22.76 11.92 -13.51
C LEU A 329 -23.33 10.82 -14.42
N ALA A 330 -22.64 10.49 -15.50
CA ALA A 330 -23.05 9.44 -16.43
C ALA A 330 -22.86 8.03 -15.89
N ILE A 331 -21.98 7.81 -14.90
CA ILE A 331 -21.63 6.48 -14.39
C ILE A 331 -22.49 6.12 -13.19
N ASN A 332 -23.28 5.05 -13.30
CA ASN A 332 -24.01 4.49 -12.16
C ASN A 332 -23.07 3.66 -11.27
N LYS A 333 -22.35 4.36 -10.39
CA LYS A 333 -21.34 3.76 -9.52
C LYS A 333 -21.92 2.73 -8.56
N LYS A 334 -23.18 2.87 -8.14
CA LYS A 334 -23.87 1.87 -7.29
C LYS A 334 -24.13 0.57 -8.03
N GLU A 335 -24.47 0.67 -9.32
CA GLU A 335 -24.64 -0.51 -10.18
C GLU A 335 -23.30 -1.17 -10.47
N VAL A 336 -22.21 -0.39 -10.68
CA VAL A 336 -20.85 -0.92 -10.78
C VAL A 336 -20.48 -1.71 -9.50
N ILE A 337 -20.80 -1.19 -8.31
CA ILE A 337 -20.56 -1.90 -7.06
C ILE A 337 -21.35 -3.20 -7.02
N ALA A 338 -22.63 -3.17 -7.38
CA ALA A 338 -23.51 -4.35 -7.29
C ALA A 338 -23.16 -5.42 -8.33
N ALA A 339 -22.98 -5.03 -9.59
CA ALA A 339 -22.82 -5.96 -10.71
C ALA A 339 -21.37 -6.40 -10.92
N HIS A 340 -20.42 -5.46 -10.92
CA HIS A 340 -19.01 -5.78 -11.19
C HIS A 340 -18.28 -6.24 -9.93
N TYR A 341 -18.46 -5.54 -8.80
CA TYR A 341 -17.79 -5.88 -7.55
C TYR A 341 -18.64 -6.74 -6.58
N GLN A 342 -19.83 -7.20 -7.00
CA GLN A 342 -20.72 -8.05 -6.19
C GLN A 342 -21.01 -7.49 -4.78
N GLY A 343 -21.12 -6.17 -4.67
CA GLY A 343 -21.30 -5.47 -3.39
C GLY A 343 -20.00 -5.29 -2.57
N HIS A 344 -18.85 -5.70 -3.09
CA HIS A 344 -17.55 -5.62 -2.41
C HIS A 344 -16.71 -4.45 -2.90
N ALA A 345 -17.25 -3.24 -2.80
CA ALA A 345 -16.51 -2.00 -3.05
C ALA A 345 -17.08 -0.85 -2.22
N GLU A 346 -16.27 0.17 -1.97
CA GLU A 346 -16.68 1.44 -1.37
C GLU A 346 -16.89 2.49 -2.48
N LEU A 347 -17.98 3.24 -2.36
CA LEU A 347 -18.36 4.25 -3.33
C LEU A 347 -17.36 5.42 -3.36
N HIS A 348 -16.91 5.83 -2.17
CA HIS A 348 -15.99 6.95 -1.97
C HIS A 348 -14.84 6.50 -1.06
N ALA A 349 -13.66 6.30 -1.63
CA ALA A 349 -12.46 5.86 -0.92
C ALA A 349 -11.17 6.37 -1.57
N PHE A 350 -11.24 7.27 -2.53
CA PHE A 350 -10.12 7.90 -3.21
C PHE A 350 -10.46 9.36 -3.51
N PRO A 351 -9.52 10.32 -3.36
CA PRO A 351 -8.09 10.17 -3.11
C PRO A 351 -7.68 9.98 -1.64
N MET A 352 -8.63 10.00 -0.70
CA MET A 352 -8.40 9.70 0.71
C MET A 352 -8.97 8.34 1.06
N HIS A 353 -8.19 7.52 1.78
CA HIS A 353 -8.62 6.19 2.20
C HIS A 353 -9.39 6.26 3.54
N PRO A 354 -10.51 5.51 3.70
CA PRO A 354 -11.30 5.53 4.94
C PRO A 354 -10.52 5.18 6.21
N ASP A 355 -9.50 4.33 6.11
CA ASP A 355 -8.66 3.95 7.26
C ASP A 355 -7.67 5.06 7.69
N TRP A 356 -7.60 6.17 6.96
CA TRP A 356 -6.80 7.33 7.35
C TRP A 356 -7.58 8.21 8.33
N THR A 357 -7.59 7.79 9.58
CA THR A 357 -8.32 8.47 10.65
C THR A 357 -7.94 9.95 10.72
N GLY A 358 -8.96 10.81 10.69
CA GLY A 358 -8.81 12.28 10.73
C GLY A 358 -8.58 12.93 9.36
N TYR A 359 -8.17 12.19 8.34
CA TYR A 359 -7.96 12.70 6.97
C TYR A 359 -9.11 12.42 6.01
N PHE A 360 -9.92 11.43 6.30
CA PHE A 360 -11.06 11.02 5.47
C PHE A 360 -12.36 11.61 5.98
N ASP A 361 -13.13 12.23 5.09
CA ASP A 361 -14.51 12.60 5.32
C ASP A 361 -15.46 11.65 4.57
N PRO A 362 -16.45 11.05 5.26
CA PRO A 362 -17.49 10.29 4.60
C PRO A 362 -18.26 11.13 3.57
N LEU A 363 -18.83 10.47 2.57
CA LEU A 363 -19.48 11.15 1.43
C LEU A 363 -20.52 12.19 1.86
N GLU A 364 -21.32 11.88 2.89
CA GLU A 364 -22.38 12.77 3.42
C GLU A 364 -21.84 14.04 4.10
N LYS A 365 -20.56 14.10 4.45
CA LYS A 365 -19.91 15.28 5.02
C LYS A 365 -19.25 16.17 3.97
N LEU A 366 -19.08 15.66 2.75
CA LEU A 366 -18.47 16.46 1.68
C LEU A 366 -19.41 17.62 1.27
N PRO A 367 -18.87 18.72 0.74
CA PRO A 367 -19.67 19.79 0.12
C PRO A 367 -20.53 19.25 -1.03
N PRO A 368 -21.70 19.88 -1.32
CA PRO A 368 -22.62 19.41 -2.36
C PRO A 368 -21.96 19.20 -3.74
N ALA A 369 -21.01 20.05 -4.10
CA ALA A 369 -20.29 19.94 -5.38
C ALA A 369 -19.45 18.67 -5.49
N ALA A 370 -18.86 18.20 -4.39
CA ALA A 370 -18.12 16.95 -4.32
C ALA A 370 -19.05 15.73 -4.21
N GLN A 371 -20.12 15.81 -3.40
CA GLN A 371 -21.13 14.75 -3.30
C GLN A 371 -21.74 14.44 -4.67
N GLU A 372 -22.01 15.47 -5.49
CA GLU A 372 -22.59 15.32 -6.82
C GLU A 372 -21.74 14.43 -7.74
N MET A 373 -20.41 14.40 -7.57
CA MET A 373 -19.54 13.57 -8.40
C MET A 373 -19.76 12.06 -8.19
N TYR A 374 -20.46 11.67 -7.16
CA TYR A 374 -20.84 10.28 -6.87
C TYR A 374 -22.30 9.97 -7.20
N ALA A 375 -23.09 10.98 -7.65
CA ALA A 375 -24.45 10.80 -8.10
C ALA A 375 -24.51 10.17 -9.50
N TYR A 376 -25.67 9.62 -9.85
CA TYR A 376 -26.00 9.18 -11.19
C TYR A 376 -27.17 10.03 -11.73
N ASP A 377 -26.88 10.86 -12.72
CA ASP A 377 -27.86 11.73 -13.37
C ASP A 377 -27.47 11.97 -14.85
N PRO A 378 -27.79 11.01 -15.74
CA PRO A 378 -27.46 11.14 -17.16
C PRO A 378 -28.23 12.28 -17.87
N ALA A 379 -29.38 12.71 -17.32
CA ALA A 379 -30.13 13.85 -17.89
C ALA A 379 -29.37 15.16 -17.63
N LYS A 380 -28.91 15.38 -16.41
CA LYS A 380 -28.04 16.51 -16.04
C LYS A 380 -26.70 16.45 -16.78
N ALA A 381 -26.13 15.25 -16.95
CA ALA A 381 -24.90 15.08 -17.72
C ALA A 381 -25.06 15.58 -19.18
N LYS A 382 -26.13 15.19 -19.86
CA LYS A 382 -26.44 15.68 -21.21
C LYS A 382 -26.60 17.21 -21.27
N LYS A 383 -27.28 17.79 -20.28
CA LYS A 383 -27.45 19.25 -20.16
C LYS A 383 -26.10 19.95 -20.03
N LEU A 384 -25.22 19.47 -19.13
CA LEU A 384 -23.88 20.03 -18.96
C LEU A 384 -23.03 19.94 -20.23
N LEU A 385 -23.11 18.80 -20.95
CA LEU A 385 -22.43 18.67 -22.26
C LEU A 385 -22.95 19.67 -23.28
N ALA A 386 -24.26 19.86 -23.37
CA ALA A 386 -24.86 20.84 -24.29
C ALA A 386 -24.42 22.27 -23.94
N GLU A 387 -24.42 22.65 -22.65
CA GLU A 387 -23.96 23.95 -22.16
C GLU A 387 -22.46 24.17 -22.41
N ALA A 388 -21.67 23.10 -22.46
CA ALA A 388 -20.24 23.13 -22.77
C ALA A 388 -19.97 23.13 -24.30
N GLY A 389 -21.00 23.11 -25.14
CA GLY A 389 -20.87 23.13 -26.61
C GLY A 389 -20.84 21.75 -27.26
N TYR A 390 -21.19 20.69 -26.55
CA TYR A 390 -21.21 19.30 -27.05
C TYR A 390 -22.62 18.68 -26.99
N PRO A 391 -23.67 19.30 -27.61
CA PRO A 391 -25.05 18.80 -27.51
C PRO A 391 -25.26 17.43 -28.16
N LYS A 392 -24.36 17.02 -29.06
CA LYS A 392 -24.34 15.69 -29.71
C LYS A 392 -23.28 14.73 -29.13
N GLY A 393 -22.63 15.14 -28.04
CA GLY A 393 -21.48 14.40 -27.47
C GLY A 393 -20.21 14.60 -28.30
N PHE A 394 -19.27 13.69 -28.11
CA PHE A 394 -17.95 13.67 -28.77
C PHE A 394 -17.35 12.28 -28.75
N THR A 395 -16.26 12.10 -29.51
CA THR A 395 -15.45 10.85 -29.48
C THR A 395 -14.12 11.10 -28.79
N VAL A 396 -13.70 10.19 -27.94
CA VAL A 396 -12.41 10.27 -27.23
C VAL A 396 -11.77 8.88 -27.05
N LYS A 397 -10.45 8.82 -27.09
CA LYS A 397 -9.67 7.62 -26.82
C LYS A 397 -9.50 7.44 -25.31
N MET A 398 -9.71 6.22 -24.83
CA MET A 398 -9.42 5.83 -23.45
C MET A 398 -8.40 4.70 -23.42
N GLN A 399 -7.24 4.99 -22.86
CA GLN A 399 -6.17 4.01 -22.63
C GLN A 399 -6.34 3.32 -21.28
N TYR A 400 -6.00 2.02 -21.22
CA TYR A 400 -5.96 1.24 -19.99
C TYR A 400 -4.92 0.12 -20.09
N CYS A 401 -4.46 -0.39 -18.93
CA CYS A 401 -3.56 -1.55 -18.95
C CYS A 401 -4.34 -2.84 -19.15
N ALA A 402 -4.05 -3.56 -20.24
CA ALA A 402 -4.53 -4.93 -20.44
C ALA A 402 -3.92 -5.95 -19.43
N CYS A 403 -2.93 -5.52 -18.66
CA CYS A 403 -2.34 -6.29 -17.57
C CYS A 403 -3.24 -6.40 -16.32
N SER A 404 -4.28 -5.58 -16.24
CA SER A 404 -5.23 -5.56 -15.13
C SER A 404 -6.54 -6.24 -15.57
N PRO A 405 -6.88 -7.40 -15.04
CA PRO A 405 -8.17 -8.04 -15.31
C PRO A 405 -9.35 -7.14 -14.95
N ASP A 406 -9.27 -6.43 -13.83
CA ASP A 406 -10.28 -5.48 -13.38
C ASP A 406 -10.53 -4.35 -14.41
N HIS A 407 -9.45 -3.73 -14.94
CA HIS A 407 -9.59 -2.69 -15.98
C HIS A 407 -10.15 -3.25 -17.29
N THR A 408 -9.78 -4.47 -17.66
CA THR A 408 -10.26 -5.11 -18.90
C THR A 408 -11.77 -5.38 -18.84
N GLU A 409 -12.28 -5.72 -17.67
CA GLU A 409 -13.72 -5.94 -17.44
C GLU A 409 -14.48 -4.62 -17.24
N LEU A 410 -13.87 -3.65 -16.54
CA LEU A 410 -14.50 -2.36 -16.21
C LEU A 410 -14.61 -1.42 -17.43
N ALA A 411 -13.61 -1.40 -18.30
CA ALA A 411 -13.56 -0.45 -19.42
C ALA A 411 -14.77 -0.55 -20.37
N PRO A 412 -15.23 -1.74 -20.81
CA PRO A 412 -16.45 -1.85 -21.63
C PRO A 412 -17.72 -1.39 -20.90
N LEU A 413 -17.79 -1.58 -19.59
CA LEU A 413 -18.92 -1.12 -18.78
C LEU A 413 -18.98 0.42 -18.74
N LEU A 414 -17.83 1.07 -18.58
CA LEU A 414 -17.74 2.55 -18.66
C LEU A 414 -18.13 3.08 -20.03
N VAL A 415 -17.77 2.39 -21.13
CA VAL A 415 -18.21 2.74 -22.49
C VAL A 415 -19.73 2.77 -22.57
N ALA A 416 -20.41 1.73 -22.09
CA ALA A 416 -21.86 1.61 -22.15
C ALA A 416 -22.58 2.74 -21.40
N TYR A 417 -22.06 3.19 -20.25
CA TYR A 417 -22.60 4.35 -19.54
C TYR A 417 -22.38 5.66 -20.30
N LEU A 418 -21.20 5.89 -20.84
CA LEU A 418 -20.83 7.15 -21.49
C LEU A 418 -21.54 7.31 -22.83
N GLU A 419 -21.83 6.23 -23.55
CA GLU A 419 -22.64 6.25 -24.77
C GLU A 419 -24.05 6.78 -24.52
N GLN A 420 -24.64 6.56 -23.35
CA GLN A 420 -25.97 7.08 -23.01
C GLN A 420 -26.05 8.60 -23.02
N ILE A 421 -24.91 9.28 -22.81
CA ILE A 421 -24.83 10.74 -22.86
C ILE A 421 -24.22 11.27 -24.18
N GLY A 422 -24.03 10.40 -25.19
CA GLY A 422 -23.47 10.73 -26.49
C GLY A 422 -21.94 10.74 -26.54
N VAL A 423 -21.26 10.32 -25.50
CA VAL A 423 -19.79 10.25 -25.49
C VAL A 423 -19.34 8.86 -25.97
N LYS A 424 -18.69 8.83 -27.14
CA LYS A 424 -18.15 7.63 -27.75
C LYS A 424 -16.71 7.41 -27.30
N ILE A 425 -16.43 6.28 -26.67
CA ILE A 425 -15.10 5.90 -26.20
C ILE A 425 -14.45 4.90 -27.15
N GLU A 426 -13.25 5.23 -27.64
CA GLU A 426 -12.37 4.30 -28.36
C GLU A 426 -11.38 3.68 -27.38
N LEU A 427 -11.59 2.40 -27.02
CA LEU A 427 -10.75 1.67 -26.10
C LEU A 427 -9.38 1.34 -26.70
N GLN A 428 -8.32 1.63 -25.97
CA GLN A 428 -6.92 1.35 -26.35
C GLN A 428 -6.22 0.55 -25.24
N PRO A 429 -6.31 -0.79 -25.27
CA PRO A 429 -5.55 -1.64 -24.33
C PRO A 429 -4.04 -1.50 -24.58
N MET A 430 -3.27 -1.43 -23.51
CA MET A 430 -1.82 -1.26 -23.58
C MET A 430 -1.11 -2.32 -22.71
N GLU A 431 0.11 -2.68 -23.11
CA GLU A 431 1.03 -3.43 -22.26
C GLU A 431 1.54 -2.55 -21.11
N TYR A 432 1.90 -3.16 -19.96
CA TYR A 432 2.21 -2.45 -18.72
C TYR A 432 3.33 -1.40 -18.85
N ALA A 433 4.45 -1.76 -19.47
CA ALA A 433 5.59 -0.83 -19.59
C ALA A 433 5.25 0.36 -20.51
N ALA A 434 4.55 0.09 -21.63
CA ALA A 434 4.08 1.14 -22.54
C ALA A 434 3.02 2.02 -21.86
N PHE A 435 2.11 1.43 -21.09
CA PHE A 435 1.12 2.13 -20.30
C PHE A 435 1.78 3.10 -19.32
N LEU A 436 2.67 2.63 -18.45
CA LEU A 436 3.37 3.50 -17.50
C LEU A 436 4.21 4.58 -18.19
N SER A 437 4.92 4.22 -19.27
CA SER A 437 5.74 5.18 -20.03
C SER A 437 4.88 6.30 -20.63
N ALA A 438 3.73 5.97 -21.21
CA ALA A 438 2.84 6.97 -21.78
C ALA A 438 2.39 7.99 -20.71
N MET A 439 2.02 7.56 -19.52
CA MET A 439 1.61 8.42 -18.42
C MET A 439 2.76 9.24 -17.85
N THR A 440 3.90 8.62 -17.54
CA THR A 440 5.04 9.31 -16.89
C THR A 440 5.70 10.32 -17.82
N THR A 441 5.66 10.09 -19.14
CA THR A 441 6.14 11.03 -20.16
C THR A 441 5.07 12.01 -20.65
N LYS A 442 3.84 11.97 -20.06
CA LYS A 442 2.71 12.84 -20.40
C LYS A 442 2.22 12.70 -21.85
N LYS A 443 2.44 11.55 -22.49
CA LYS A 443 2.03 11.23 -23.87
C LYS A 443 0.76 10.35 -23.95
N HIS A 444 0.10 10.12 -22.83
CA HIS A 444 -1.13 9.32 -22.75
C HIS A 444 -2.34 10.06 -23.36
N ALA A 445 -3.38 9.29 -23.70
CA ALA A 445 -4.62 9.80 -24.26
C ALA A 445 -5.38 10.72 -23.29
N ALA A 446 -6.36 11.45 -23.81
CA ALA A 446 -7.16 12.40 -23.04
C ALA A 446 -7.96 11.74 -21.90
N ALA A 447 -8.37 10.47 -22.05
CA ALA A 447 -8.94 9.66 -20.98
C ALA A 447 -8.01 8.47 -20.68
N TYR A 448 -7.77 8.18 -19.38
CA TYR A 448 -6.80 7.21 -18.94
C TYR A 448 -7.30 6.44 -17.72
N LEU A 449 -7.80 5.21 -17.95
CA LEU A 449 -8.28 4.35 -16.86
C LEU A 449 -7.09 3.72 -16.13
N MET A 450 -6.96 4.05 -14.87
CA MET A 450 -5.88 3.51 -14.04
C MET A 450 -6.30 3.37 -12.58
N ASN A 451 -5.47 2.69 -11.82
CA ASN A 451 -5.46 2.74 -10.37
C ASN A 451 -4.15 3.37 -9.88
N ASN A 452 -4.16 3.87 -8.68
CA ASN A 452 -2.95 4.39 -8.04
C ASN A 452 -2.98 4.11 -6.55
N SER A 453 -1.81 3.77 -6.00
CA SER A 453 -1.65 3.59 -4.56
C SER A 453 -1.99 4.89 -3.82
N HIS A 454 -2.72 4.78 -2.74
CA HIS A 454 -3.02 5.90 -1.86
C HIS A 454 -1.74 6.48 -1.23
N ASN A 455 -0.72 5.67 -0.95
CA ASN A 455 0.46 6.04 -0.15
C ASN A 455 0.06 6.57 1.25
N ASN A 456 0.60 7.73 1.66
CA ASN A 456 0.10 8.47 2.83
C ASN A 456 -0.83 9.62 2.39
N PRO A 457 -1.60 10.23 3.30
CA PRO A 457 -2.57 11.28 2.95
C PRO A 457 -1.97 12.44 2.15
N THR A 458 -0.85 12.99 2.61
CA THR A 458 -0.19 14.13 1.97
C THR A 458 0.34 13.78 0.59
N THR A 459 1.05 12.64 0.46
CA THR A 459 1.55 12.16 -0.82
C THR A 459 0.42 11.85 -1.80
N SER A 460 -0.73 11.33 -1.34
CA SER A 460 -1.86 11.02 -2.23
C SER A 460 -2.36 12.26 -2.97
N ILE A 461 -2.52 13.38 -2.29
CA ILE A 461 -2.93 14.63 -2.93
C ILE A 461 -1.81 15.19 -3.79
N ARG A 462 -0.59 15.31 -3.24
CA ARG A 462 0.52 15.90 -3.99
C ARG A 462 0.76 15.21 -5.32
N LYS A 463 0.98 13.89 -5.31
CA LYS A 463 1.40 13.17 -6.52
C LYS A 463 0.35 13.16 -7.63
N ASN A 464 -0.95 13.24 -7.27
CA ASN A 464 -2.04 13.13 -8.21
C ASN A 464 -2.56 14.49 -8.72
N PHE A 465 -2.37 15.59 -7.96
CA PHE A 465 -3.08 16.85 -8.26
C PHE A 465 -2.19 18.10 -8.23
N VAL A 466 -0.99 18.05 -7.66
CA VAL A 466 -0.06 19.18 -7.74
C VAL A 466 0.52 19.27 -9.15
N THR A 467 0.66 20.50 -9.62
CA THR A 467 1.17 20.81 -10.97
C THR A 467 2.55 20.18 -11.20
N GLY A 468 2.73 19.56 -12.35
CA GLY A 468 4.02 19.02 -12.79
C GLY A 468 4.40 17.66 -12.17
N GLN A 469 3.65 17.14 -11.21
CA GLN A 469 3.96 15.83 -10.61
C GLN A 469 3.86 14.69 -11.63
N THR A 470 4.80 13.76 -11.53
CA THR A 470 4.90 12.62 -12.47
C THR A 470 3.61 11.81 -12.54
N TRP A 471 2.95 11.57 -11.40
CA TRP A 471 1.74 10.76 -11.30
C TRP A 471 0.43 11.54 -11.53
N ASN A 472 0.49 12.85 -11.76
CA ASN A 472 -0.68 13.65 -12.13
C ASN A 472 -1.11 13.33 -13.57
N ALA A 473 -1.88 12.26 -13.73
CA ALA A 473 -2.34 11.77 -15.03
C ALA A 473 -3.42 12.69 -15.64
N SER A 474 -4.15 13.46 -14.84
CA SER A 474 -5.13 14.42 -15.35
C SER A 474 -4.50 15.71 -15.86
N MET A 475 -3.21 15.92 -15.71
CA MET A 475 -2.54 17.21 -16.00
C MET A 475 -3.22 18.38 -15.27
N TYR A 476 -3.90 18.09 -14.16
CA TYR A 476 -4.56 19.11 -13.35
C TYR A 476 -3.54 20.14 -12.87
N ALA A 477 -3.87 21.39 -13.04
CA ALA A 477 -3.01 22.52 -12.66
C ALA A 477 -3.89 23.61 -12.04
N ASP A 478 -3.72 23.84 -10.75
CA ASP A 478 -4.40 24.89 -10.01
C ASP A 478 -3.41 25.53 -9.02
N PRO A 479 -3.00 26.80 -9.24
CA PRO A 479 -2.06 27.46 -8.35
C PRO A 479 -2.53 27.56 -6.88
N LYS A 480 -3.84 27.53 -6.62
CA LYS A 480 -4.37 27.52 -5.26
C LYS A 480 -4.11 26.18 -4.58
N VAL A 481 -4.32 25.07 -5.32
CA VAL A 481 -4.00 23.72 -4.83
C VAL A 481 -2.51 23.59 -4.54
N ASP A 482 -1.67 24.08 -5.46
CA ASP A 482 -0.21 24.04 -5.30
C ASP A 482 0.23 24.82 -4.04
N THR A 483 -0.26 26.05 -3.85
CA THR A 483 0.06 26.89 -2.68
C THR A 483 -0.41 26.23 -1.38
N ARG A 484 -1.66 25.73 -1.34
CA ARG A 484 -2.19 25.06 -0.13
C ARG A 484 -1.43 23.78 0.20
N MET A 485 -0.97 23.02 -0.80
CA MET A 485 -0.13 21.85 -0.54
C MET A 485 1.23 22.23 0.05
N ASP A 486 1.85 23.34 -0.40
CA ASP A 486 3.07 23.86 0.22
C ASP A 486 2.85 24.25 1.69
N GLU A 487 1.71 24.85 2.00
CA GLU A 487 1.33 25.17 3.39
C GLU A 487 1.13 23.90 4.22
N VAL A 488 0.48 22.86 3.68
CA VAL A 488 0.33 21.55 4.33
C VAL A 488 1.69 20.96 4.71
N PHE A 489 2.66 20.99 3.78
CA PHE A 489 4.00 20.46 4.03
C PHE A 489 4.74 21.21 5.15
N ARG A 490 4.53 22.52 5.28
CA ARG A 490 5.18 23.36 6.27
C ARG A 490 4.45 23.44 7.61
N THR A 491 3.28 22.82 7.75
CA THR A 491 2.47 22.83 8.97
C THR A 491 2.88 21.70 9.91
N PRO A 492 3.50 21.95 11.09
CA PRO A 492 3.87 20.90 12.05
C PRO A 492 2.69 20.28 12.78
N ASP A 493 1.60 21.04 12.97
CA ASP A 493 0.39 20.60 13.65
C ASP A 493 -0.37 19.59 12.79
N GLU A 494 -0.52 18.36 13.29
CA GLU A 494 -1.15 17.27 12.56
C GLU A 494 -2.67 17.46 12.40
N GLU A 495 -3.35 17.97 13.42
CA GLU A 495 -4.81 18.21 13.37
C GLU A 495 -5.14 19.27 12.33
N LYS A 496 -4.35 20.35 12.31
CA LYS A 496 -4.47 21.39 11.28
C LYS A 496 -4.19 20.86 9.88
N ARG A 497 -3.18 20.00 9.71
CA ARG A 497 -2.94 19.33 8.41
C ARG A 497 -4.09 18.44 7.98
N MET A 498 -4.69 17.69 8.91
CA MET A 498 -5.88 16.87 8.64
C MET A 498 -7.03 17.73 8.10
N GLU A 499 -7.32 18.87 8.74
CA GLU A 499 -8.34 19.81 8.30
C GLU A 499 -8.05 20.36 6.90
N MET A 500 -6.84 20.90 6.69
CA MET A 500 -6.41 21.45 5.40
C MET A 500 -6.53 20.42 4.26
N LEU A 501 -6.15 19.16 4.51
CA LEU A 501 -6.21 18.10 3.51
C LEU A 501 -7.65 17.65 3.23
N ARG A 502 -8.55 17.62 4.21
CA ARG A 502 -9.97 17.31 3.98
C ARG A 502 -10.62 18.37 3.09
N GLU A 503 -10.44 19.65 3.42
CA GLU A 503 -10.97 20.76 2.60
C GLU A 503 -10.43 20.73 1.17
N LEU A 504 -9.11 20.58 1.01
CA LEU A 504 -8.45 20.54 -0.28
C LEU A 504 -8.94 19.34 -1.11
N THR A 505 -9.09 18.18 -0.48
CA THR A 505 -9.62 16.98 -1.14
C THR A 505 -11.04 17.19 -1.64
N ALA A 506 -11.91 17.78 -0.83
CA ALA A 506 -13.29 18.05 -1.21
C ALA A 506 -13.39 19.03 -2.39
N GLU A 507 -12.54 20.06 -2.42
CA GLU A 507 -12.44 21.00 -3.55
C GLU A 507 -12.02 20.28 -4.84
N ILE A 508 -10.93 19.50 -4.79
CA ILE A 508 -10.40 18.73 -5.92
C ILE A 508 -11.46 17.75 -6.46
N VAL A 509 -12.15 17.03 -5.57
CA VAL A 509 -13.21 16.10 -5.96
C VAL A 509 -14.30 16.83 -6.76
N GLY A 510 -14.74 18.02 -6.31
CA GLY A 510 -15.74 18.83 -6.98
C GLY A 510 -15.31 19.39 -8.35
N GLN A 511 -13.99 19.56 -8.58
CA GLN A 511 -13.42 19.96 -9.87
C GLN A 511 -13.35 18.81 -10.89
N ALA A 512 -13.60 17.59 -10.44
CA ALA A 512 -13.70 16.38 -11.26
C ALA A 512 -12.52 16.18 -12.24
N PRO A 513 -11.25 16.29 -11.84
CA PRO A 513 -10.12 15.95 -12.72
C PRO A 513 -10.12 14.47 -13.10
N TYR A 514 -10.83 13.65 -12.31
CA TYR A 514 -11.05 12.23 -12.54
C TYR A 514 -12.54 11.89 -12.63
N ILE A 515 -12.88 10.84 -13.36
CA ILE A 515 -14.10 10.09 -13.07
C ILE A 515 -13.77 9.25 -11.85
N TRP A 516 -14.41 9.55 -10.73
CA TRP A 516 -14.24 8.84 -9.48
C TRP A 516 -14.96 7.50 -9.53
N LEU A 517 -14.23 6.41 -9.40
CA LEU A 517 -14.79 5.06 -9.47
C LEU A 517 -14.79 4.40 -8.08
N PRO A 518 -15.66 3.42 -7.85
CA PRO A 518 -15.64 2.65 -6.61
C PRO A 518 -14.30 1.96 -6.39
N THR A 519 -13.86 1.89 -5.13
CA THR A 519 -12.64 1.16 -4.74
C THR A 519 -13.03 -0.23 -4.23
N PRO A 520 -12.56 -1.31 -4.86
CA PRO A 520 -12.94 -2.66 -4.47
C PRO A 520 -12.28 -3.11 -3.17
N TYR A 521 -12.93 -4.06 -2.49
CA TYR A 521 -12.26 -4.87 -1.48
C TYR A 521 -11.42 -5.96 -2.14
N THR A 522 -10.28 -6.27 -1.53
CA THR A 522 -9.46 -7.43 -1.82
C THR A 522 -9.45 -8.38 -0.63
N PHE A 523 -9.19 -9.65 -0.91
CA PHE A 523 -9.16 -10.69 0.11
C PHE A 523 -7.80 -11.34 0.14
N ALA A 524 -7.35 -11.73 1.33
CA ALA A 524 -6.22 -12.63 1.50
C ALA A 524 -6.71 -13.94 2.09
N ALA A 525 -6.09 -15.05 1.69
CA ALA A 525 -6.37 -16.34 2.25
C ALA A 525 -5.08 -17.10 2.56
N TRP A 526 -5.10 -17.85 3.67
CA TRP A 526 -3.97 -18.67 4.08
C TRP A 526 -4.42 -19.94 4.78
N TRP A 527 -3.57 -20.93 4.77
CA TRP A 527 -3.82 -22.19 5.42
C TRP A 527 -3.73 -22.08 6.95
N PRO A 528 -4.51 -22.86 7.74
CA PRO A 528 -4.55 -22.74 9.21
C PRO A 528 -3.26 -23.11 9.91
N TRP A 529 -2.31 -23.77 9.24
CA TRP A 529 -0.96 -23.99 9.77
C TRP A 529 -0.05 -22.77 9.68
N VAL A 530 -0.44 -21.73 8.95
CA VAL A 530 0.23 -20.41 8.99
C VAL A 530 -0.21 -19.70 10.26
N LYS A 531 0.69 -19.57 11.20
CA LYS A 531 0.41 -18.99 12.51
C LYS A 531 1.04 -17.61 12.66
N ASN A 532 0.48 -16.82 13.56
CA ASN A 532 0.93 -15.46 13.88
C ASN A 532 0.83 -14.49 12.70
N TYR A 533 -0.20 -14.68 11.87
CA TYR A 533 -0.55 -13.85 10.71
C TYR A 533 -2.05 -13.50 10.73
N GLY A 534 -2.40 -12.26 10.47
CA GLY A 534 -3.78 -11.75 10.47
C GLY A 534 -4.20 -11.09 9.16
N GLY A 535 -3.39 -11.23 8.09
CA GLY A 535 -3.64 -10.58 6.81
C GLY A 535 -2.97 -9.20 6.68
N GLU A 536 -2.01 -8.89 7.55
CA GLU A 536 -1.18 -7.68 7.46
C GLU A 536 -0.43 -7.66 6.11
N LEU A 537 -0.28 -6.47 5.52
CA LEU A 537 0.34 -6.28 4.21
C LEU A 537 1.71 -5.62 4.29
N SER A 538 1.86 -4.59 5.15
CA SER A 538 3.07 -3.77 5.19
C SER A 538 3.27 -3.11 6.54
N VAL A 539 4.53 -2.98 6.95
CA VAL A 539 4.94 -2.22 8.14
C VAL A 539 5.72 -0.96 7.78
N GLY A 540 5.50 -0.44 6.61
CA GLY A 540 6.15 0.77 6.08
C GLY A 540 5.64 1.01 4.67
N SER A 541 6.53 1.30 3.72
CA SER A 541 6.17 1.48 2.32
C SER A 541 6.48 0.20 1.54
N ILE A 542 5.45 -0.62 1.30
CA ILE A 542 5.52 -1.93 0.63
C ILE A 542 6.59 -2.82 1.29
N ARG A 543 6.47 -3.02 2.60
CA ARG A 543 7.47 -3.75 3.40
C ARG A 543 6.87 -4.91 4.18
N PRO A 544 6.65 -6.08 3.54
CA PRO A 544 6.13 -7.28 4.22
C PRO A 544 7.19 -8.08 5.01
N GLY A 545 8.49 -7.88 4.76
CA GLY A 545 9.57 -8.69 5.35
C GLY A 545 9.47 -8.89 6.87
N PRO A 546 9.32 -7.82 7.68
CA PRO A 546 9.15 -7.96 9.12
C PRO A 546 7.89 -8.72 9.56
N ILE A 547 6.83 -8.74 8.72
CA ILE A 547 5.63 -9.55 8.98
C ILE A 547 5.95 -11.03 8.81
N TYR A 548 6.58 -11.40 7.68
CA TYR A 548 6.89 -12.79 7.38
C TYR A 548 7.93 -13.40 8.32
N ALA A 549 8.84 -12.58 8.86
CA ALA A 549 9.77 -13.02 9.89
C ALA A 549 9.07 -13.55 11.16
N ARG A 550 7.85 -13.07 11.43
CA ARG A 550 7.04 -13.41 12.60
C ARG A 550 6.06 -14.55 12.36
N ILE A 551 5.92 -15.00 11.13
CA ILE A 551 5.10 -16.16 10.78
C ILE A 551 5.84 -17.44 11.12
N TRP A 552 5.12 -18.41 11.66
CA TRP A 552 5.61 -19.76 11.83
C TRP A 552 4.63 -20.79 11.27
N ILE A 553 5.16 -21.92 10.85
CA ILE A 553 4.38 -23.01 10.26
C ILE A 553 4.16 -24.08 11.34
N ASP A 554 2.90 -24.38 11.61
CA ASP A 554 2.50 -25.50 12.42
C ASP A 554 2.65 -26.80 11.59
N GLN A 555 3.84 -27.37 11.66
CA GLN A 555 4.24 -28.51 10.82
C GLN A 555 3.44 -29.76 11.15
N GLU A 556 3.03 -29.93 12.41
CA GLU A 556 2.20 -31.06 12.84
C GLU A 556 0.80 -30.93 12.27
N LEU A 557 0.20 -29.73 12.33
CA LEU A 557 -1.09 -29.47 11.73
C LEU A 557 -1.05 -29.64 10.20
N LYS A 558 -0.01 -29.13 9.54
CA LYS A 558 0.19 -29.28 8.08
C LYS A 558 0.20 -30.76 7.69
N LYS A 559 1.01 -31.56 8.38
CA LYS A 559 1.09 -33.02 8.19
C LYS A 559 -0.24 -33.72 8.49
N LYS A 560 -0.92 -33.34 9.58
CA LYS A 560 -2.23 -33.90 9.95
C LYS A 560 -3.30 -33.64 8.88
N MET A 561 -3.20 -32.53 8.17
CA MET A 561 -4.10 -32.17 7.07
C MET A 561 -3.69 -32.81 5.73
N GLY A 562 -2.62 -33.60 5.68
CA GLY A 562 -2.20 -34.33 4.49
C GLY A 562 -1.24 -33.59 3.56
N TYR A 563 -0.58 -32.56 4.05
CA TYR A 563 0.32 -31.71 3.24
C TYR A 563 1.77 -31.73 3.73
#